data_fc037a83489324d98e839560d784c0c0
#
_entry.id   fc037a83489324d98e839560d784c0c0
#
_cell.length_a   1.000
_cell.length_b   1.000
_cell.length_c   1.000
_cell.angle_alpha   90.00
_cell.angle_beta   90.00
_cell.angle_gamma   90.00
#
_symmetry.space_group_name_H-M   'P 1'
#
loop_
_entity.id
_entity.type
_entity.pdbx_description
1 polymer ?
#
loop_
_entity_poly.entity_id
_entity_poly.type
_entity_poly.pdbx_seq_one_letter_code
_entity_poly.pdbx_strand_id
1 'polypeptide(L)'
;MKRKIRRLATIAALSLSATLWAQGPHETGIYYQPADGKSGAELKTAIGEIVLPHVQRTYKDLWEDFKSTDVRADGKIWDMYSCITNYTPGVDQNTGTARKEGDNYNREHSMPNSWFNKEYPMYTDLHHMYPTDSWVNNKRGNDPFGETDAPTYSSAEGFSKLGPARDGLGYEGIVFEPADEYKGDFARAYFYMVTCYEHYVNEQGEHKSISSWNSTMLARNVYPALSQWAVEMLLRWSADDPVSEKELNRNEAVWIIQQNRNPYIDYPGLEQYVWGSKSDVAFSYDHYGQETDGIRQAAQTRLRDGTVYTLSGLRVDGRPLSKGVYVRDGRKFVVR
;
A
#
# COMPACT_ATOMS: atom_id res chain seq x y z
N MET A 1 -71.98 -27.09 -25.97
CA MET A 1 -70.54 -27.17 -26.34
C MET A 1 -69.83 -25.91 -25.89
N LYS A 2 -69.04 -25.96 -24.78
CA LYS A 2 -68.27 -24.83 -24.25
C LYS A 2 -66.80 -25.07 -24.56
N ARG A 3 -66.22 -24.29 -25.47
CA ARG A 3 -64.76 -24.30 -25.80
C ARG A 3 -64.00 -23.57 -24.67
N LYS A 4 -63.11 -24.29 -23.98
CA LYS A 4 -62.11 -23.71 -23.05
C LYS A 4 -60.90 -23.21 -23.86
N ILE A 5 -60.68 -21.90 -23.86
CA ILE A 5 -59.47 -21.30 -24.38
C ILE A 5 -58.42 -21.37 -23.27
N ARG A 6 -57.35 -22.15 -23.49
CA ARG A 6 -56.16 -22.15 -22.65
C ARG A 6 -55.26 -21.00 -23.11
N ARG A 7 -55.05 -20.01 -22.26
CA ARG A 7 -54.02 -18.99 -22.43
C ARG A 7 -52.72 -19.57 -21.97
N LEU A 8 -51.76 -19.77 -22.86
CA LEU A 8 -50.35 -19.99 -22.50
C LEU A 8 -49.75 -18.62 -22.11
N ALA A 9 -49.32 -18.53 -20.84
CA ALA A 9 -48.51 -17.43 -20.41
C ALA A 9 -47.04 -17.80 -20.68
N THR A 10 -46.42 -17.13 -21.64
CA THR A 10 -44.98 -17.21 -21.91
C THR A 10 -44.26 -16.34 -20.87
N ILE A 11 -43.61 -16.97 -19.92
CA ILE A 11 -42.73 -16.29 -18.97
C ILE A 11 -41.41 -16.06 -19.72
N ALA A 12 -41.17 -14.80 -20.15
CA ALA A 12 -39.87 -14.39 -20.61
C ALA A 12 -38.95 -14.22 -19.41
N ALA A 13 -38.05 -15.17 -19.18
CA ALA A 13 -36.95 -15.02 -18.21
C ALA A 13 -35.96 -14.01 -18.78
N LEU A 14 -36.00 -12.77 -18.28
CA LEU A 14 -34.90 -11.82 -18.45
C LEU A 14 -33.72 -12.35 -17.62
N SER A 15 -32.74 -12.96 -18.28
CA SER A 15 -31.43 -13.18 -17.70
C SER A 15 -30.71 -11.81 -17.58
N LEU A 16 -30.76 -11.20 -16.39
CA LEU A 16 -29.81 -10.16 -16.04
C LEU A 16 -28.43 -10.83 -16.00
N SER A 17 -27.66 -10.66 -17.06
CA SER A 17 -26.21 -10.85 -17.00
C SER A 17 -25.67 -9.72 -16.14
N ALA A 18 -25.53 -9.93 -14.82
CA ALA A 18 -24.68 -9.13 -13.98
C ALA A 18 -23.26 -9.25 -14.58
N THR A 19 -22.78 -8.21 -15.23
CA THR A 19 -21.37 -8.04 -15.48
C THR A 19 -20.73 -7.96 -14.11
N LEU A 20 -20.10 -9.05 -13.66
CA LEU A 20 -19.17 -9.03 -12.55
C LEU A 20 -18.03 -8.11 -13.01
N TRP A 21 -18.08 -6.86 -12.59
CA TRP A 21 -16.93 -5.98 -12.67
C TRP A 21 -15.85 -6.62 -11.80
N ALA A 22 -14.68 -6.80 -12.34
CA ALA A 22 -13.52 -7.21 -11.55
C ALA A 22 -13.38 -6.22 -10.39
N GLN A 23 -13.41 -6.74 -9.17
CA GLN A 23 -13.32 -5.95 -7.95
C GLN A 23 -11.93 -6.15 -7.37
N GLY A 24 -11.22 -5.05 -7.13
CA GLY A 24 -9.99 -5.08 -6.35
C GLY A 24 -10.26 -5.54 -4.90
N PRO A 25 -9.22 -5.83 -4.11
CA PRO A 25 -9.34 -6.21 -2.71
C PRO A 25 -10.02 -5.10 -1.90
N HIS A 26 -10.61 -5.47 -0.77
CA HIS A 26 -11.22 -4.52 0.18
C HIS A 26 -12.24 -3.55 -0.47
N GLU A 27 -13.04 -4.06 -1.42
CA GLU A 27 -14.08 -3.28 -2.12
C GLU A 27 -13.55 -2.06 -2.90
N THR A 28 -12.24 -2.04 -3.25
CA THR A 28 -11.61 -0.93 -3.98
C THR A 28 -12.09 -0.81 -5.43
N GLY A 29 -12.84 -1.80 -5.93
CA GLY A 29 -13.40 -1.77 -7.28
C GLY A 29 -12.31 -1.60 -8.34
N ILE A 30 -12.43 -0.54 -9.14
CA ILE A 30 -11.49 -0.20 -10.22
C ILE A 30 -10.44 0.87 -9.80
N TYR A 31 -10.33 1.19 -8.50
CA TYR A 31 -9.45 2.27 -8.02
C TYR A 31 -8.01 2.12 -8.51
N TYR A 32 -7.48 0.89 -8.49
CA TYR A 32 -6.11 0.59 -8.93
C TYR A 32 -5.99 0.12 -10.39
N GLN A 33 -7.09 0.12 -11.16
CA GLN A 33 -7.08 -0.32 -12.57
C GLN A 33 -6.02 0.38 -13.44
N PRO A 34 -5.69 1.69 -13.27
CA PRO A 34 -4.65 2.34 -14.08
C PRO A 34 -3.24 1.76 -13.89
N ALA A 35 -3.01 1.01 -12.81
CA ALA A 35 -1.74 0.33 -12.53
C ALA A 35 -1.66 -1.10 -13.12
N ASP A 36 -2.76 -1.62 -13.68
CA ASP A 36 -2.84 -2.98 -14.21
C ASP A 36 -1.79 -3.24 -15.31
N GLY A 37 -1.17 -4.39 -15.27
CA GLY A 37 -0.16 -4.82 -16.24
C GLY A 37 1.22 -4.16 -16.09
N LYS A 38 1.41 -3.26 -15.13
CA LYS A 38 2.69 -2.56 -14.89
C LYS A 38 3.55 -3.32 -13.87
N SER A 39 4.87 -3.04 -13.86
CA SER A 39 5.85 -3.62 -12.94
C SER A 39 6.96 -2.62 -12.61
N GLY A 40 7.71 -2.87 -11.54
CA GLY A 40 8.86 -2.08 -11.16
C GLY A 40 8.61 -0.57 -11.08
N ALA A 41 9.44 0.22 -11.74
CA ALA A 41 9.33 1.68 -11.75
C ALA A 41 8.02 2.19 -12.34
N GLU A 42 7.53 1.59 -13.43
CA GLU A 42 6.26 1.99 -14.05
C GLU A 42 5.06 1.72 -13.14
N LEU A 43 5.10 0.63 -12.39
CA LEU A 43 4.08 0.31 -11.39
C LEU A 43 4.08 1.35 -10.27
N LYS A 44 5.27 1.68 -9.73
CA LYS A 44 5.41 2.70 -8.69
C LYS A 44 4.83 4.04 -9.13
N THR A 45 5.19 4.52 -10.33
CA THR A 45 4.69 5.78 -10.89
C THR A 45 3.16 5.75 -11.04
N ALA A 46 2.61 4.70 -11.65
CA ALA A 46 1.16 4.60 -11.84
C ALA A 46 0.38 4.57 -10.52
N ILE A 47 0.89 3.85 -9.52
CA ILE A 47 0.30 3.86 -8.17
C ILE A 47 0.39 5.25 -7.55
N GLY A 48 1.55 5.92 -7.67
CA GLY A 48 1.73 7.29 -7.18
C GLY A 48 0.69 8.25 -7.74
N GLU A 49 0.44 8.19 -9.05
CA GLU A 49 -0.58 9.01 -9.72
C GLU A 49 -2.01 8.73 -9.20
N ILE A 50 -2.30 7.47 -8.81
CA ILE A 50 -3.61 7.07 -8.26
C ILE A 50 -3.80 7.62 -6.84
N VAL A 51 -2.79 7.52 -5.98
CA VAL A 51 -2.93 7.82 -4.56
C VAL A 51 -2.56 9.25 -4.17
N LEU A 52 -1.87 10.00 -5.05
CA LEU A 52 -1.49 11.40 -4.82
C LEU A 52 -2.69 12.34 -4.63
N PRO A 53 -3.77 12.27 -5.44
CA PRO A 53 -4.94 13.09 -5.22
C PRO A 53 -5.64 12.70 -3.92
N HIS A 54 -5.58 13.56 -2.90
CA HIS A 54 -6.25 13.33 -1.64
C HIS A 54 -6.65 14.64 -0.94
N VAL A 55 -7.51 14.53 0.06
CA VAL A 55 -7.94 15.67 0.87
C VAL A 55 -6.86 15.98 1.89
N GLN A 56 -6.14 17.09 1.67
CA GLN A 56 -5.13 17.57 2.60
C GLN A 56 -5.76 17.96 3.93
N ARG A 57 -5.21 17.47 5.04
CA ARG A 57 -5.64 17.83 6.39
C ARG A 57 -4.85 19.04 6.89
N THR A 58 -5.39 19.74 7.89
CA THR A 58 -4.57 20.67 8.66
C THR A 58 -3.85 19.95 9.79
N TYR A 59 -2.71 20.48 10.22
CA TYR A 59 -1.96 19.85 11.33
C TYR A 59 -2.79 19.78 12.62
N LYS A 60 -3.75 20.68 12.80
CA LYS A 60 -4.67 20.67 13.95
C LYS A 60 -5.69 19.54 13.84
N ASP A 61 -6.20 19.27 12.63
CA ASP A 61 -7.26 18.27 12.42
C ASP A 61 -6.79 16.85 12.76
N LEU A 62 -5.47 16.57 12.67
CA LEU A 62 -4.90 15.27 13.02
C LEU A 62 -5.26 14.79 14.42
N TRP A 63 -5.49 15.71 15.38
CA TRP A 63 -5.94 15.34 16.71
C TRP A 63 -7.34 14.72 16.73
N GLU A 64 -8.21 15.18 15.84
CA GLU A 64 -9.54 14.62 15.70
C GLU A 64 -9.51 13.35 14.87
N ASP A 65 -8.72 13.34 13.80
CA ASP A 65 -8.58 12.23 12.88
C ASP A 65 -8.08 10.96 13.63
N PHE A 66 -7.10 11.09 14.54
CA PHE A 66 -6.60 9.98 15.36
C PHE A 66 -7.66 9.29 16.21
N LYS A 67 -8.76 9.96 16.52
CA LYS A 67 -9.88 9.34 17.27
C LYS A 67 -10.60 8.25 16.50
N SER A 68 -10.43 8.20 15.18
CA SER A 68 -10.99 7.18 14.31
C SER A 68 -9.95 6.29 13.65
N THR A 69 -8.72 6.80 13.45
CA THR A 69 -7.68 6.05 12.74
C THR A 69 -6.78 5.25 13.67
N ASP A 70 -6.58 5.71 14.91
CA ASP A 70 -5.53 5.17 15.78
C ASP A 70 -6.03 4.90 17.21
N VAL A 71 -7.22 4.31 17.34
CA VAL A 71 -7.82 3.97 18.63
C VAL A 71 -8.02 2.46 18.74
N ARG A 72 -7.58 1.89 19.87
CA ARG A 72 -7.80 0.48 20.23
C ARG A 72 -9.27 0.22 20.59
N ALA A 73 -9.65 -1.05 20.64
CA ALA A 73 -11.02 -1.47 21.01
C ALA A 73 -11.47 -0.98 22.39
N ASP A 74 -10.53 -0.70 23.31
CA ASP A 74 -10.80 -0.14 24.64
C ASP A 74 -10.96 1.39 24.65
N GLY A 75 -10.92 2.04 23.48
CA GLY A 75 -11.06 3.48 23.32
C GLY A 75 -9.80 4.28 23.64
N LYS A 76 -8.65 3.63 23.82
CA LYS A 76 -7.37 4.28 24.04
C LYS A 76 -6.55 4.42 22.77
N ILE A 77 -5.64 5.40 22.74
CA ILE A 77 -4.72 5.61 21.61
C ILE A 77 -3.87 4.36 21.39
N TRP A 78 -3.71 4.01 20.13
CA TRP A 78 -2.78 2.98 19.70
C TRP A 78 -1.40 3.56 19.51
N ASP A 79 -0.61 3.49 20.58
CA ASP A 79 0.78 3.97 20.59
C ASP A 79 1.72 2.89 20.08
N MET A 80 2.47 3.17 19.03
CA MET A 80 3.41 2.21 18.42
C MET A 80 4.87 2.41 18.91
N TYR A 81 5.10 3.33 19.84
CA TYR A 81 6.44 3.61 20.37
C TYR A 81 6.62 3.17 21.82
N SER A 82 5.54 2.93 22.55
CA SER A 82 5.57 2.50 23.96
C SER A 82 4.47 1.49 24.28
N CYS A 83 4.82 0.46 25.04
CA CYS A 83 3.89 -0.58 25.47
C CYS A 83 3.18 -0.27 26.80
N ILE A 84 3.59 0.77 27.52
CA ILE A 84 3.04 1.09 28.85
C ILE A 84 1.99 2.20 28.82
N THR A 85 1.70 2.78 27.66
CA THR A 85 0.83 3.94 27.53
C THR A 85 -0.66 3.55 27.45
N ASN A 86 -1.50 4.45 27.92
CA ASN A 86 -2.94 4.23 27.99
C ASN A 86 -3.71 5.54 27.78
N TYR A 87 -3.32 6.28 26.76
CA TYR A 87 -3.78 7.64 26.48
C TYR A 87 -5.24 7.69 26.06
N THR A 88 -5.95 8.69 26.58
CA THR A 88 -7.32 9.02 26.20
C THR A 88 -7.29 10.02 25.05
N PRO A 89 -7.88 9.71 23.88
CA PRO A 89 -7.95 10.64 22.76
C PRO A 89 -8.57 11.99 23.16
N GLY A 90 -7.91 13.08 22.75
CA GLY A 90 -8.38 14.44 23.05
C GLY A 90 -8.10 14.94 24.48
N VAL A 91 -7.61 14.08 25.38
CA VAL A 91 -7.29 14.43 26.78
C VAL A 91 -5.78 14.46 27.01
N ASP A 92 -5.09 13.35 26.70
CA ASP A 92 -3.66 13.18 26.98
C ASP A 92 -2.77 13.65 25.81
N GLN A 93 -3.33 14.40 24.87
CA GLN A 93 -2.60 15.01 23.76
C GLN A 93 -1.79 16.23 24.21
N ASN A 94 -0.58 16.39 23.68
CA ASN A 94 0.25 17.53 23.99
C ASN A 94 1.04 18.03 22.79
N THR A 95 1.25 19.33 22.75
CA THR A 95 2.17 20.00 21.82
C THR A 95 3.47 20.41 22.49
N GLY A 96 3.59 20.21 23.79
CA GLY A 96 4.74 20.58 24.61
C GLY A 96 5.73 19.45 24.79
N THR A 97 6.62 19.61 25.79
CA THR A 97 7.69 18.67 26.10
C THR A 97 7.23 17.67 27.15
N ALA A 98 7.24 16.39 26.81
CA ALA A 98 7.13 15.32 27.80
C ALA A 98 8.41 15.27 28.66
N ARG A 99 8.27 14.85 29.93
CA ARG A 99 9.39 14.70 30.90
C ARG A 99 9.83 13.25 31.04
N LYS A 100 8.90 12.33 30.76
CA LYS A 100 9.12 10.88 30.80
C LYS A 100 8.13 10.17 29.90
N GLU A 101 8.40 8.92 29.62
CA GLU A 101 7.48 8.00 28.95
C GLU A 101 6.19 7.87 29.77
N GLY A 102 5.04 7.89 29.06
CA GLY A 102 3.71 7.84 29.69
C GLY A 102 3.12 9.19 30.07
N ASP A 103 3.80 10.33 29.84
CA ASP A 103 3.25 11.65 30.19
C ASP A 103 2.11 12.07 29.26
N ASN A 104 2.30 11.94 27.96
CA ASN A 104 1.33 12.35 26.93
C ASN A 104 1.76 11.84 25.55
N TYR A 105 0.83 11.93 24.57
CA TYR A 105 1.13 11.60 23.18
C TYR A 105 1.17 12.85 22.29
N ASN A 106 1.91 12.77 21.20
CA ASN A 106 1.98 13.81 20.18
C ASN A 106 1.74 13.23 18.77
N ARG A 107 1.92 14.06 17.75
CA ARG A 107 1.76 13.72 16.34
C ARG A 107 3.12 13.41 15.75
N GLU A 108 3.40 12.14 15.61
CA GLU A 108 4.63 11.64 15.04
C GLU A 108 4.60 11.63 13.52
N HIS A 109 5.65 12.17 12.91
CA HIS A 109 5.96 11.96 11.51
C HIS A 109 6.87 10.74 11.39
N SER A 110 6.31 9.56 11.10
CA SER A 110 7.12 8.34 10.98
C SER A 110 8.24 8.50 9.95
N MET A 111 7.98 9.18 8.84
CA MET A 111 9.01 9.77 8.00
C MET A 111 9.27 11.21 8.47
N PRO A 112 10.44 11.50 9.07
CA PRO A 112 10.72 12.79 9.68
C PRO A 112 10.44 13.97 8.75
N ASN A 113 9.68 14.94 9.24
CA ASN A 113 9.27 16.09 8.42
C ASN A 113 10.43 16.98 7.95
N SER A 114 11.58 16.90 8.61
CA SER A 114 12.81 17.56 8.16
C SER A 114 13.33 17.02 6.83
N TRP A 115 12.99 15.79 6.45
CA TRP A 115 13.46 15.19 5.20
C TRP A 115 12.83 15.84 3.97
N PHE A 116 11.61 16.37 4.11
CA PHE A 116 10.86 17.07 3.08
C PHE A 116 10.55 18.54 3.44
N ASN A 117 11.38 19.17 4.32
CA ASN A 117 11.29 20.59 4.70
C ASN A 117 9.93 21.02 5.26
N LYS A 118 9.17 20.10 5.87
CA LYS A 118 7.81 20.34 6.39
C LYS A 118 6.83 20.82 5.32
N GLU A 119 7.08 20.46 4.06
CA GLU A 119 6.20 20.82 2.95
C GLU A 119 4.89 20.04 3.01
N TYR A 120 3.83 20.65 2.52
CA TYR A 120 2.55 20.02 2.28
C TYR A 120 2.48 19.49 0.83
N PRO A 121 1.65 18.46 0.57
CA PRO A 121 0.63 17.87 1.46
C PRO A 121 1.18 16.83 2.44
N MET A 122 2.40 16.33 2.29
CA MET A 122 2.97 15.23 3.08
C MET A 122 3.05 15.54 4.59
N TYR A 123 3.12 16.81 4.99
CA TYR A 123 3.21 17.21 6.40
C TYR A 123 2.01 16.76 7.25
N THR A 124 0.88 16.48 6.62
CA THR A 124 -0.36 16.10 7.32
C THR A 124 -1.00 14.83 6.76
N ASP A 125 -0.24 14.04 6.01
CA ASP A 125 -0.75 12.80 5.43
C ASP A 125 -0.84 11.70 6.50
N LEU A 126 -2.06 11.25 6.77
CA LEU A 126 -2.37 10.25 7.79
C LEU A 126 -1.69 8.90 7.53
N HIS A 127 -1.29 8.57 6.30
CA HIS A 127 -0.63 7.30 6.01
C HIS A 127 0.78 7.17 6.62
N HIS A 128 1.36 8.27 7.12
CA HIS A 128 2.62 8.23 7.88
C HIS A 128 2.58 9.01 9.19
N MET A 129 1.43 9.62 9.52
CA MET A 129 1.23 10.36 10.78
C MET A 129 0.60 9.45 11.82
N TYR A 130 1.21 9.34 13.00
CA TYR A 130 0.72 8.49 14.09
C TYR A 130 0.71 9.23 15.44
N PRO A 131 -0.23 8.91 16.33
CA PRO A 131 -0.13 9.33 17.72
C PRO A 131 0.86 8.41 18.45
N THR A 132 1.91 8.97 19.03
CA THR A 132 2.91 8.20 19.76
C THR A 132 3.29 8.88 21.07
N ASP A 133 3.85 8.13 22.00
CA ASP A 133 4.43 8.69 23.22
C ASP A 133 5.39 9.84 22.90
N SER A 134 5.15 11.01 23.49
CA SER A 134 5.92 12.21 23.19
C SER A 134 7.38 12.14 23.64
N TRP A 135 7.66 11.41 24.74
CA TRP A 135 9.02 11.25 25.22
C TRP A 135 9.84 10.35 24.31
N VAL A 136 9.28 9.20 23.91
CA VAL A 136 9.95 8.27 23.00
C VAL A 136 10.15 8.92 21.65
N ASN A 137 9.15 9.64 21.12
CA ASN A 137 9.28 10.43 19.91
C ASN A 137 10.41 11.48 20.02
N ASN A 138 10.49 12.21 21.13
CA ASN A 138 11.59 13.16 21.38
C ASN A 138 12.96 12.47 21.42
N LYS A 139 13.03 11.21 21.92
CA LYS A 139 14.27 10.42 21.92
C LYS A 139 14.67 10.01 20.52
N ARG A 140 13.69 9.61 19.69
CA ARG A 140 13.93 9.30 18.28
C ARG A 140 14.45 10.51 17.50
N GLY A 141 13.86 11.69 17.72
CA GLY A 141 14.21 12.87 16.93
C GLY A 141 13.95 12.68 15.44
N ASN A 142 14.99 12.83 14.62
CA ASN A 142 14.93 12.61 13.16
C ASN A 142 15.77 11.40 12.71
N ASP A 143 16.17 10.54 13.64
CA ASP A 143 16.97 9.38 13.30
C ASP A 143 16.17 8.41 12.40
N PRO A 144 16.82 7.82 11.39
CA PRO A 144 16.15 6.89 10.50
C PRO A 144 15.73 5.63 11.25
N PHE A 145 14.71 4.96 10.75
CA PHE A 145 14.42 3.62 11.20
C PHE A 145 15.57 2.66 10.86
N GLY A 146 15.82 1.71 11.77
CA GLY A 146 16.87 0.71 11.60
C GLY A 146 16.83 -0.34 12.70
N GLU A 147 17.88 -1.12 12.83
CA GLU A 147 18.01 -2.19 13.81
C GLU A 147 19.30 -1.99 14.57
N THR A 148 19.27 -2.18 15.89
CA THR A 148 20.42 -1.98 16.80
C THR A 148 20.60 -3.14 17.77
N ASP A 149 21.83 -3.65 17.86
CA ASP A 149 22.23 -4.65 18.87
C ASP A 149 22.82 -4.02 20.14
N ALA A 150 23.08 -2.70 20.11
CA ALA A 150 23.70 -1.95 21.22
C ALA A 150 22.93 -0.66 21.53
N PRO A 151 21.68 -0.74 22.00
CA PRO A 151 20.86 0.44 22.23
C PRO A 151 21.46 1.33 23.34
N THR A 152 21.51 2.63 23.06
CA THR A 152 21.88 3.68 24.05
C THR A 152 20.65 4.22 24.78
N TYR A 153 19.46 3.98 24.23
CA TYR A 153 18.18 4.24 24.85
C TYR A 153 17.20 3.11 24.50
N SER A 154 16.34 2.75 25.44
CA SER A 154 15.19 1.88 25.20
C SER A 154 13.98 2.46 25.93
N SER A 155 12.81 2.37 25.30
CA SER A 155 11.53 2.59 25.97
C SER A 155 11.25 1.44 26.95
N ALA A 156 10.18 1.54 27.71
CA ALA A 156 9.82 0.52 28.70
C ALA A 156 9.82 -0.89 28.06
N GLU A 157 10.32 -1.86 28.81
CA GLU A 157 10.45 -3.27 28.40
C GLU A 157 11.30 -3.50 27.13
N GLY A 158 12.04 -2.49 26.67
CA GLY A 158 12.82 -2.56 25.44
C GLY A 158 11.99 -2.51 24.17
N PHE A 159 10.78 -1.98 24.24
CA PHE A 159 9.80 -1.97 23.17
C PHE A 159 10.28 -1.20 21.92
N SER A 160 10.76 0.02 22.11
CA SER A 160 11.49 0.77 21.09
C SER A 160 12.92 1.03 21.54
N LYS A 161 13.85 1.10 20.60
CA LYS A 161 15.28 1.25 20.89
C LYS A 161 15.89 2.34 20.03
N LEU A 162 16.92 3.01 20.54
CA LEU A 162 17.76 3.94 19.81
C LEU A 162 19.22 3.59 20.06
N GLY A 163 20.02 3.48 19.02
CA GLY A 163 21.43 3.14 19.15
C GLY A 163 22.16 3.10 17.82
N PRO A 164 23.46 2.77 17.82
CA PRO A 164 24.18 2.52 16.57
C PRO A 164 23.49 1.42 15.76
N ALA A 165 23.48 1.59 14.45
CA ALA A 165 23.00 0.56 13.55
C ALA A 165 23.79 -0.74 13.76
N ARG A 166 23.09 -1.88 13.72
CA ARG A 166 23.74 -3.18 13.85
C ARG A 166 24.69 -3.45 12.69
N ASP A 167 25.69 -4.26 12.94
CA ASP A 167 26.63 -4.71 11.90
C ASP A 167 25.86 -5.39 10.75
N GLY A 168 26.28 -5.08 9.52
CA GLY A 168 25.67 -5.67 8.31
C GLY A 168 24.33 -5.06 7.88
N LEU A 169 23.84 -4.02 8.55
CA LEU A 169 22.63 -3.30 8.10
C LEU A 169 22.86 -2.52 6.79
N GLY A 170 24.11 -2.19 6.46
CA GLY A 170 24.47 -1.36 5.31
C GLY A 170 24.39 0.15 5.58
N TYR A 171 24.29 0.54 6.85
CA TYR A 171 24.30 1.90 7.35
C TYR A 171 25.11 1.98 8.65
N GLU A 172 25.90 3.04 8.81
CA GLU A 172 26.71 3.30 9.99
C GLU A 172 26.27 4.61 10.63
N GLY A 173 25.34 4.57 11.54
CA GLY A 173 24.84 5.76 12.22
C GLY A 173 23.88 5.38 13.33
N ILE A 174 23.23 6.37 13.92
CA ILE A 174 22.20 6.12 14.91
C ILE A 174 20.91 5.80 14.20
N VAL A 175 20.20 4.79 14.69
CA VAL A 175 18.90 4.33 14.18
C VAL A 175 17.90 4.19 15.31
N PHE A 176 16.63 4.37 14.98
CA PHE A 176 15.53 4.04 15.86
C PHE A 176 14.89 2.72 15.41
N GLU A 177 14.87 1.75 16.30
CA GLU A 177 14.25 0.44 16.07
C GLU A 177 12.90 0.39 16.78
N PRO A 178 11.77 0.35 16.04
CA PRO A 178 10.46 0.13 16.62
C PRO A 178 10.29 -1.34 17.05
N ALA A 179 9.25 -1.61 17.84
CA ALA A 179 8.88 -2.98 18.19
C ALA A 179 8.62 -3.83 16.94
N ASP A 180 8.95 -5.12 17.02
CA ASP A 180 8.87 -6.04 15.87
C ASP A 180 7.48 -6.08 15.26
N GLU A 181 6.43 -6.00 16.07
CA GLU A 181 5.01 -6.02 15.66
C GLU A 181 4.54 -4.77 14.91
N TYR A 182 5.40 -3.76 14.73
CA TYR A 182 5.11 -2.52 13.97
C TYR A 182 6.14 -2.22 12.89
N LYS A 183 7.12 -3.08 12.70
CA LYS A 183 8.13 -2.91 11.66
C LYS A 183 7.52 -2.90 10.27
N GLY A 184 6.57 -3.81 10.03
CA GLY A 184 5.82 -3.88 8.78
C GLY A 184 4.93 -2.67 8.55
N ASP A 185 4.22 -2.19 9.58
CA ASP A 185 3.41 -0.96 9.50
C ASP A 185 4.25 0.22 9.00
N PHE A 186 5.43 0.43 9.61
CA PHE A 186 6.32 1.52 9.22
C PHE A 186 6.94 1.30 7.84
N ALA A 187 7.26 0.06 7.47
CA ALA A 187 7.76 -0.24 6.14
C ALA A 187 6.73 0.12 5.06
N ARG A 188 5.47 -0.29 5.24
CA ARG A 188 4.37 0.04 4.32
C ARG A 188 4.05 1.53 4.28
N ALA A 189 4.21 2.25 5.40
CA ALA A 189 4.11 3.71 5.43
C ALA A 189 5.22 4.37 4.60
N TYR A 190 6.46 3.87 4.68
CA TYR A 190 7.58 4.39 3.90
C TYR A 190 7.44 4.09 2.41
N PHE A 191 7.03 2.87 2.04
CA PHE A 191 6.73 2.52 0.64
C PHE A 191 5.63 3.42 0.07
N TYR A 192 4.59 3.70 0.85
CA TYR A 192 3.55 4.64 0.46
C TYR A 192 4.12 6.03 0.22
N MET A 193 4.86 6.60 1.16
CA MET A 193 5.39 7.96 1.06
C MET A 193 6.28 8.16 -0.15
N VAL A 194 7.20 7.23 -0.43
CA VAL A 194 8.09 7.34 -1.59
C VAL A 194 7.39 7.07 -2.92
N THR A 195 6.21 6.47 -2.89
CA THR A 195 5.38 6.22 -4.07
C THR A 195 4.42 7.39 -4.32
N CYS A 196 3.66 7.79 -3.31
CA CYS A 196 2.69 8.87 -3.39
C CYS A 196 3.36 10.19 -3.83
N TYR A 197 4.51 10.49 -3.26
CA TYR A 197 5.22 11.76 -3.48
C TYR A 197 6.38 11.64 -4.49
N GLU A 198 6.30 10.68 -5.40
CA GLU A 198 7.26 10.59 -6.51
C GLU A 198 7.34 11.89 -7.28
N HIS A 199 6.17 12.44 -7.64
CA HIS A 199 5.98 13.76 -8.21
C HIS A 199 4.77 14.42 -7.55
N TYR A 200 4.92 15.65 -7.09
CA TYR A 200 3.86 16.39 -6.42
C TYR A 200 3.93 17.90 -6.71
N VAL A 201 2.87 18.60 -6.38
CA VAL A 201 2.84 20.07 -6.39
C VAL A 201 2.73 20.54 -4.93
N ASN A 202 3.66 21.38 -4.50
CA ASN A 202 3.64 21.92 -3.13
C ASN A 202 2.64 23.09 -2.99
N GLU A 203 2.47 23.62 -1.77
CA GLU A 203 1.54 24.74 -1.49
C GLU A 203 1.86 26.02 -2.27
N GLN A 204 3.09 26.18 -2.74
CA GLN A 204 3.49 27.33 -3.56
C GLN A 204 3.20 27.10 -5.05
N GLY A 205 2.61 25.98 -5.43
CA GLY A 205 2.34 25.61 -6.82
C GLY A 205 3.55 25.14 -7.60
N GLU A 206 4.66 24.78 -6.93
CA GLU A 206 5.88 24.31 -7.57
C GLU A 206 5.83 22.79 -7.78
N HIS A 207 6.21 22.34 -8.96
CA HIS A 207 6.41 20.92 -9.25
C HIS A 207 7.67 20.41 -8.57
N LYS A 208 7.50 19.45 -7.71
CA LYS A 208 8.54 18.81 -6.89
C LYS A 208 8.57 17.30 -7.12
N SER A 209 9.57 16.68 -6.58
CA SER A 209 9.76 15.23 -6.62
C SER A 209 10.48 14.78 -5.35
N ILE A 210 10.24 13.53 -4.96
CA ILE A 210 10.94 12.90 -3.84
C ILE A 210 12.46 12.96 -3.97
N SER A 211 12.99 13.10 -5.17
CA SER A 211 14.44 13.24 -5.41
C SER A 211 15.06 14.46 -4.72
N SER A 212 14.24 15.45 -4.34
CA SER A 212 14.67 16.64 -3.58
C SER A 212 14.73 16.43 -2.07
N TRP A 213 14.16 15.35 -1.54
CA TRP A 213 14.16 15.05 -0.12
C TRP A 213 15.53 14.57 0.35
N ASN A 214 15.84 14.79 1.62
CA ASN A 214 17.17 14.55 2.14
C ASN A 214 17.16 13.64 3.39
N SER A 215 17.60 12.41 3.22
CA SER A 215 17.82 11.44 4.28
C SER A 215 18.82 10.38 3.83
N THR A 216 19.46 9.69 4.77
CA THR A 216 20.30 8.51 4.49
C THR A 216 19.51 7.31 3.99
N MET A 217 18.20 7.25 4.28
CA MET A 217 17.30 6.24 3.73
C MET A 217 16.87 6.49 2.28
N LEU A 218 17.15 7.68 1.72
CA LEU A 218 16.71 8.08 0.39
C LEU A 218 17.85 8.09 -0.61
N ALA A 219 17.59 7.62 -1.84
CA ALA A 219 18.55 7.55 -2.94
C ALA A 219 18.62 8.84 -3.78
N ARG A 220 17.83 9.87 -3.44
CA ARG A 220 17.72 11.15 -4.17
C ARG A 220 17.40 10.99 -5.66
N ASN A 221 16.55 10.04 -5.97
CA ASN A 221 16.00 9.80 -7.30
C ASN A 221 14.53 9.38 -7.16
N VAL A 222 13.82 9.25 -8.26
CA VAL A 222 12.40 8.83 -8.25
C VAL A 222 12.25 7.31 -8.15
N TYR A 223 13.27 6.56 -8.60
CA TYR A 223 13.32 5.10 -8.48
C TYR A 223 14.79 4.65 -8.35
N PRO A 224 15.12 3.81 -7.37
CA PRO A 224 14.23 3.18 -6.39
C PRO A 224 13.68 4.11 -5.30
N ALA A 225 14.04 5.38 -5.25
CA ALA A 225 13.71 6.40 -4.25
C ALA A 225 14.35 6.15 -2.87
N LEU A 226 14.39 4.92 -2.42
CA LEU A 226 15.04 4.47 -1.20
C LEU A 226 16.48 4.02 -1.48
N SER A 227 17.38 4.23 -0.53
CA SER A 227 18.74 3.67 -0.58
C SER A 227 18.69 2.14 -0.47
N GLN A 228 19.72 1.45 -0.96
CA GLN A 228 19.73 0.00 -1.02
C GLN A 228 19.50 -0.64 0.35
N TRP A 229 20.24 -0.19 1.39
CA TRP A 229 20.07 -0.74 2.72
C TRP A 229 18.66 -0.55 3.28
N ALA A 230 18.02 0.59 2.98
CA ALA A 230 16.67 0.88 3.42
C ALA A 230 15.64 -0.02 2.70
N VAL A 231 15.78 -0.20 1.37
CA VAL A 231 14.92 -1.13 0.61
C VAL A 231 15.01 -2.55 1.19
N GLU A 232 16.23 -3.07 1.35
CA GLU A 232 16.44 -4.44 1.84
C GLU A 232 15.85 -4.65 3.24
N MET A 233 16.04 -3.69 4.14
CA MET A 233 15.48 -3.71 5.49
C MET A 233 13.95 -3.64 5.47
N LEU A 234 13.38 -2.67 4.75
CA LEU A 234 11.94 -2.46 4.72
C LEU A 234 11.19 -3.63 4.04
N LEU A 235 11.77 -4.23 2.99
CA LEU A 235 11.21 -5.45 2.36
C LEU A 235 11.18 -6.61 3.35
N ARG A 236 12.23 -6.79 4.14
CA ARG A 236 12.27 -7.81 5.19
C ARG A 236 11.24 -7.51 6.28
N TRP A 237 11.19 -6.29 6.79
CA TRP A 237 10.21 -5.87 7.80
C TRP A 237 8.76 -6.11 7.36
N SER A 238 8.44 -5.74 6.12
CA SER A 238 7.10 -5.98 5.57
C SER A 238 6.75 -7.47 5.44
N ALA A 239 7.75 -8.33 5.21
CA ALA A 239 7.54 -9.78 5.13
C ALA A 239 7.44 -10.44 6.50
N ASP A 240 8.24 -9.97 7.48
CA ASP A 240 8.30 -10.53 8.84
C ASP A 240 7.10 -10.08 9.70
N ASP A 241 6.55 -8.91 9.41
CA ASP A 241 5.35 -8.34 10.05
C ASP A 241 4.28 -8.06 8.98
N PRO A 242 3.46 -9.08 8.63
CA PRO A 242 2.43 -8.98 7.61
C PRO A 242 1.31 -8.01 7.98
N VAL A 243 0.57 -7.55 6.96
CA VAL A 243 -0.58 -6.64 7.14
C VAL A 243 -1.54 -7.17 8.19
N SER A 244 -1.77 -6.36 9.21
CA SER A 244 -2.64 -6.65 10.35
C SER A 244 -4.07 -6.13 10.15
N GLU A 245 -5.01 -6.63 10.95
CA GLU A 245 -6.38 -6.10 10.99
C GLU A 245 -6.40 -4.61 11.40
N LYS A 246 -5.47 -4.20 12.29
CA LYS A 246 -5.27 -2.78 12.65
C LYS A 246 -4.98 -1.92 11.43
N GLU A 247 -4.07 -2.35 10.56
CA GLU A 247 -3.72 -1.60 9.36
C GLU A 247 -4.87 -1.54 8.35
N LEU A 248 -5.58 -2.65 8.15
CA LEU A 248 -6.77 -2.69 7.29
C LEU A 248 -7.83 -1.69 7.77
N ASN A 249 -8.17 -1.74 9.06
CA ASN A 249 -9.16 -0.84 9.65
C ASN A 249 -8.70 0.63 9.58
N ARG A 250 -7.40 0.88 9.81
CA ARG A 250 -6.81 2.20 9.70
C ARG A 250 -6.86 2.72 8.26
N ASN A 251 -6.54 1.90 7.27
CA ASN A 251 -6.57 2.27 5.85
C ASN A 251 -7.99 2.67 5.42
N GLU A 252 -9.02 1.96 5.90
CA GLU A 252 -10.43 2.34 5.68
C GLU A 252 -10.78 3.67 6.36
N ALA A 253 -10.36 3.88 7.60
CA ALA A 253 -10.63 5.12 8.32
C ALA A 253 -9.94 6.32 7.63
N VAL A 254 -8.71 6.15 7.16
CA VAL A 254 -7.99 7.17 6.39
C VAL A 254 -8.67 7.44 5.04
N TRP A 255 -9.16 6.39 4.34
CA TRP A 255 -9.94 6.56 3.11
C TRP A 255 -11.17 7.47 3.32
N ILE A 256 -11.89 7.29 4.42
CA ILE A 256 -13.06 8.13 4.74
C ILE A 256 -12.65 9.60 4.92
N ILE A 257 -11.47 9.88 5.47
CA ILE A 257 -10.98 11.21 5.80
C ILE A 257 -10.24 11.86 4.62
N GLN A 258 -9.26 11.16 4.02
CA GLN A 258 -8.36 11.69 3.00
C GLN A 258 -8.76 11.31 1.57
N GLN A 259 -9.59 10.30 1.39
CA GLN A 259 -10.03 9.78 0.09
C GLN A 259 -8.90 9.21 -0.77
N ASN A 260 -7.84 8.74 -0.12
CA ASN A 260 -6.82 7.88 -0.71
C ASN A 260 -6.47 6.72 0.21
N ARG A 261 -5.75 5.73 -0.32
CA ARG A 261 -5.45 4.47 0.35
C ARG A 261 -3.96 4.18 0.31
N ASN A 262 -3.48 3.41 1.27
CA ASN A 262 -2.15 2.82 1.17
C ASN A 262 -2.21 1.51 0.37
N PRO A 263 -1.66 1.47 -0.85
CA PRO A 263 -1.73 0.29 -1.73
C PRO A 263 -0.97 -0.91 -1.17
N TYR A 264 0.04 -0.68 -0.34
CA TYR A 264 0.84 -1.75 0.29
C TYR A 264 0.12 -2.43 1.44
N ILE A 265 -1.01 -1.86 1.89
CA ILE A 265 -1.96 -2.48 2.82
C ILE A 265 -3.05 -3.21 2.03
N ASP A 266 -3.59 -2.59 0.97
CA ASP A 266 -4.63 -3.21 0.13
C ASP A 266 -4.11 -4.45 -0.62
N TYR A 267 -2.85 -4.44 -1.02
CA TYR A 267 -2.17 -5.53 -1.73
C TYR A 267 -0.93 -5.99 -0.96
N PRO A 268 -1.07 -6.82 0.09
CA PRO A 268 0.07 -7.30 0.87
C PRO A 268 1.14 -7.95 -0.01
N GLY A 269 2.38 -7.47 0.07
CA GLY A 269 3.48 -7.93 -0.78
C GLY A 269 3.63 -7.16 -2.10
N LEU A 270 2.86 -6.08 -2.34
CA LEU A 270 2.99 -5.24 -3.54
C LEU A 270 4.38 -4.62 -3.68
N GLU A 271 5.07 -4.37 -2.58
CA GLU A 271 6.46 -3.88 -2.56
C GLU A 271 7.43 -4.82 -3.27
N GLN A 272 7.10 -6.11 -3.35
CA GLN A 272 7.89 -7.09 -4.11
C GLN A 272 7.78 -6.85 -5.63
N TYR A 273 6.64 -6.36 -6.11
CA TYR A 273 6.42 -6.01 -7.51
C TYR A 273 7.05 -4.67 -7.89
N VAL A 274 7.36 -3.84 -6.89
CA VAL A 274 8.03 -2.55 -7.13
C VAL A 274 9.54 -2.67 -6.95
N TRP A 275 10.02 -3.21 -5.81
CA TRP A 275 11.46 -3.20 -5.46
C TRP A 275 12.06 -4.60 -5.24
N GLY A 276 11.23 -5.63 -5.11
CA GLY A 276 11.68 -6.95 -4.69
C GLY A 276 11.79 -7.96 -5.83
N SER A 277 11.63 -9.22 -5.48
CA SER A 277 11.84 -10.38 -6.37
C SER A 277 10.83 -10.50 -7.52
N LYS A 278 9.76 -9.72 -7.50
CA LYS A 278 8.71 -9.69 -8.53
C LYS A 278 8.70 -8.38 -9.33
N SER A 279 9.78 -7.60 -9.30
CA SER A 279 9.84 -6.28 -9.95
C SER A 279 9.76 -6.32 -11.49
N ASP A 280 9.88 -7.50 -12.08
CA ASP A 280 9.66 -7.79 -13.51
C ASP A 280 8.30 -8.46 -13.80
N VAL A 281 7.51 -8.74 -12.75
CA VAL A 281 6.19 -9.37 -12.85
C VAL A 281 5.11 -8.32 -12.96
N ALA A 282 4.23 -8.44 -13.95
CA ALA A 282 3.11 -7.51 -14.12
C ALA A 282 2.11 -7.61 -12.96
N PHE A 283 1.77 -6.47 -12.39
CA PHE A 283 0.74 -6.35 -11.37
C PHE A 283 -0.66 -6.56 -11.99
N SER A 284 -1.57 -7.18 -11.26
CA SER A 284 -2.99 -7.24 -11.62
C SER A 284 -3.84 -6.77 -10.45
N TYR A 285 -4.65 -5.75 -10.67
CA TYR A 285 -5.45 -5.15 -9.61
C TYR A 285 -6.63 -6.03 -9.17
N ASP A 286 -7.12 -6.91 -10.04
CA ASP A 286 -8.31 -7.76 -9.83
C ASP A 286 -7.99 -9.25 -9.69
N HIS A 287 -6.73 -9.66 -10.01
CA HIS A 287 -6.26 -11.03 -9.90
C HIS A 287 -4.99 -11.14 -9.04
N TYR A 288 -4.76 -10.16 -8.16
CA TYR A 288 -3.59 -10.14 -7.29
C TYR A 288 -3.50 -11.39 -6.40
N GLY A 289 -2.32 -11.97 -6.29
CA GLY A 289 -2.09 -13.19 -5.50
C GLY A 289 -2.66 -14.48 -6.11
N GLN A 290 -3.39 -14.39 -7.22
CA GLN A 290 -3.70 -15.57 -8.01
C GLN A 290 -2.48 -15.87 -8.87
N GLU A 291 -1.75 -16.94 -8.57
CA GLU A 291 -0.68 -17.40 -9.44
C GLU A 291 -1.30 -17.67 -10.83
N THR A 292 -1.06 -16.74 -11.74
CA THR A 292 -1.28 -17.03 -13.16
C THR A 292 -0.16 -17.99 -13.51
N ASP A 293 -0.45 -19.30 -13.52
CA ASP A 293 0.42 -20.26 -14.16
C ASP A 293 0.83 -19.65 -15.50
N GLY A 294 2.14 -19.70 -15.82
CA GLY A 294 2.74 -19.02 -16.98
C GLY A 294 2.07 -19.32 -18.34
N ILE A 295 1.12 -20.26 -18.37
CA ILE A 295 0.20 -20.57 -19.46
C ILE A 295 -0.80 -19.43 -19.74
N ARG A 296 -1.26 -18.67 -18.72
CA ARG A 296 -2.20 -17.55 -18.92
C ARG A 296 -1.51 -16.28 -19.45
N GLN A 297 -0.29 -15.97 -18.99
CA GLN A 297 0.48 -14.84 -19.54
C GLN A 297 0.88 -15.08 -21.00
N ALA A 298 1.32 -16.30 -21.35
CA ALA A 298 1.59 -16.68 -22.74
C ALA A 298 0.32 -16.63 -23.62
N ALA A 299 -0.85 -16.89 -23.04
CA ALA A 299 -2.13 -16.81 -23.74
C ALA A 299 -2.57 -15.36 -24.03
N GLN A 300 -2.42 -14.42 -23.10
CA GLN A 300 -2.80 -13.02 -23.32
C GLN A 300 -1.92 -12.30 -24.34
N THR A 301 -0.62 -12.60 -24.39
CA THR A 301 0.31 -12.00 -25.36
C THR A 301 0.19 -12.62 -26.75
N ARG A 302 -0.27 -13.87 -26.88
CA ARG A 302 -0.39 -14.58 -28.16
C ARG A 302 -1.78 -14.54 -28.83
N LEU A 303 -2.81 -14.07 -28.17
CA LEU A 303 -4.21 -14.23 -28.60
C LEU A 303 -4.77 -13.09 -29.47
N ARG A 304 -3.93 -12.20 -29.97
CA ARG A 304 -4.39 -11.11 -30.89
C ARG A 304 -3.95 -11.26 -32.34
N ASP A 305 -3.39 -12.41 -32.72
CA ASP A 305 -2.89 -12.62 -34.09
C ASP A 305 -3.88 -13.32 -35.04
N GLY A 306 -5.08 -13.61 -34.56
CA GLY A 306 -6.12 -14.28 -35.36
C GLY A 306 -5.84 -15.76 -35.66
N THR A 307 -4.82 -16.35 -35.05
CA THR A 307 -4.43 -17.75 -35.27
C THR A 307 -5.51 -18.71 -34.77
N VAL A 308 -5.83 -19.71 -35.57
CA VAL A 308 -6.83 -20.72 -35.25
C VAL A 308 -6.17 -22.01 -34.76
N TYR A 309 -6.76 -22.60 -33.75
CA TYR A 309 -6.31 -23.87 -33.16
C TYR A 309 -7.45 -24.89 -33.12
N THR A 310 -7.12 -26.18 -33.20
CA THR A 310 -8.06 -27.26 -32.87
C THR A 310 -8.26 -27.31 -31.34
N LEU A 311 -9.27 -28.06 -30.88
CA LEU A 311 -9.46 -28.29 -29.43
C LEU A 311 -8.29 -29.05 -28.77
N SER A 312 -7.50 -29.77 -29.56
CA SER A 312 -6.27 -30.45 -29.10
C SER A 312 -5.04 -29.54 -29.09
N GLY A 313 -5.19 -28.23 -29.42
CA GLY A 313 -4.10 -27.26 -29.40
C GLY A 313 -3.23 -27.23 -30.66
N LEU A 314 -3.58 -27.94 -31.71
CA LEU A 314 -2.85 -27.89 -32.98
C LEU A 314 -3.23 -26.64 -33.74
N ARG A 315 -2.22 -25.87 -34.19
CA ARG A 315 -2.40 -24.70 -35.05
C ARG A 315 -2.89 -25.11 -36.44
N VAL A 316 -3.86 -24.35 -36.94
CA VAL A 316 -4.42 -24.57 -38.29
C VAL A 316 -3.95 -23.45 -39.20
N ASP A 317 -2.97 -23.75 -40.06
CA ASP A 317 -2.42 -22.78 -41.00
C ASP A 317 -2.96 -22.99 -42.41
N GLY A 318 -3.40 -21.92 -43.06
CA GLY A 318 -3.51 -21.77 -44.54
C GLY A 318 -4.49 -22.67 -45.28
N ARG A 319 -5.45 -23.36 -44.61
CA ARG A 319 -6.46 -24.20 -45.27
C ARG A 319 -7.89 -23.77 -44.88
N PRO A 320 -8.91 -23.95 -45.75
CA PRO A 320 -10.29 -23.81 -45.30
C PRO A 320 -10.55 -24.75 -44.12
N LEU A 321 -11.13 -24.22 -43.05
CA LEU A 321 -11.46 -25.00 -41.85
C LEU A 321 -12.53 -26.04 -42.19
N SER A 322 -12.27 -27.31 -41.89
CA SER A 322 -13.29 -28.36 -41.98
C SER A 322 -14.34 -28.19 -40.89
N LYS A 323 -15.50 -28.86 -41.06
CA LYS A 323 -16.55 -28.86 -40.01
C LYS A 323 -15.96 -29.31 -38.67
N GLY A 324 -16.15 -28.50 -37.64
CA GLY A 324 -15.61 -28.78 -36.33
C GLY A 324 -15.61 -27.61 -35.37
N VAL A 325 -15.08 -27.83 -34.16
CA VAL A 325 -14.92 -26.80 -33.12
C VAL A 325 -13.48 -26.37 -33.06
N TYR A 326 -13.26 -25.07 -33.08
CA TYR A 326 -11.95 -24.44 -33.11
C TYR A 326 -11.85 -23.36 -32.03
N VAL A 327 -10.63 -22.91 -31.74
CA VAL A 327 -10.32 -21.80 -30.82
C VAL A 327 -9.59 -20.72 -31.65
N ARG A 328 -10.04 -19.47 -31.56
CA ARG A 328 -9.37 -18.27 -32.07
C ARG A 328 -9.51 -17.16 -31.06
N ASP A 329 -8.42 -16.48 -30.75
CA ASP A 329 -8.36 -15.40 -29.76
C ASP A 329 -9.01 -15.79 -28.40
N GLY A 330 -8.74 -17.05 -27.94
CA GLY A 330 -9.27 -17.61 -26.70
C GLY A 330 -10.76 -17.98 -26.73
N ARG A 331 -11.45 -17.82 -27.87
CA ARG A 331 -12.88 -18.12 -27.99
C ARG A 331 -13.12 -19.34 -28.86
N LYS A 332 -14.02 -20.24 -28.42
CA LYS A 332 -14.47 -21.38 -29.22
C LYS A 332 -15.47 -20.90 -30.30
N PHE A 333 -15.31 -21.40 -31.50
CA PHE A 333 -16.29 -21.21 -32.58
C PHE A 333 -16.48 -22.52 -33.35
N VAL A 334 -17.63 -22.64 -34.01
CA VAL A 334 -18.04 -23.84 -34.77
C VAL A 334 -18.02 -23.52 -36.24
N VAL A 335 -17.34 -24.34 -37.04
CA VAL A 335 -17.44 -24.38 -38.50
C VAL A 335 -18.45 -25.46 -38.88
N ARG A 336 -19.53 -25.07 -39.56
CA ARG A 336 -20.66 -25.93 -39.95
C ARG A 336 -20.51 -26.46 -41.40
#